data_d50349da8837e0e7575e1620496026d9
#
_entry.id   d50349da8837e0e7575e1620496026d9
#
_cell.length_a   1.000
_cell.length_b   1.000
_cell.length_c   1.000
_cell.angle_alpha   90.00
_cell.angle_beta   90.00
_cell.angle_gamma   90.00
#
_symmetry.space_group_name_H-M   'P 1'
#
loop_
_entity.id
_entity.type
_entity.pdbx_description
1 polymer ?
#
loop_
_entity_poly.entity_id
_entity_poly.type
_entity_poly.pdbx_seq_one_letter_code
_entity_poly.pdbx_strand_id
1 'polypeptide(L)'
;NERIRTLLRLEDLFAKFLFFTAQDHRLDHHTALLTLFEIIEVGSRADLKSDLLQELERQRASLAQFRGHPGVDRNMLEDTLTSIDSGLTQLNQCSGRLGYHLRDNEFLMIIRSRCTIPGGVCEFDLPGYHRWQSRSAQARRADIDAWFEPMRPLARAIELVLKILRHSGEILTV
;
A
#
# COMPACT_ATOMS: atom_id res chain seq x y z
N ASN A 1 10.91 -1.29 -16.92
CA ASN A 1 9.47 -1.48 -16.95
C ASN A 1 8.81 -0.46 -16.02
N GLU A 2 7.94 0.41 -16.58
CA GLU A 2 7.29 1.49 -15.82
C GLU A 2 6.35 0.94 -14.72
N ARG A 3 5.70 -0.19 -14.95
CA ARG A 3 4.87 -0.85 -13.94
C ARG A 3 5.68 -1.17 -12.68
N ILE A 4 6.84 -1.78 -12.84
CA ILE A 4 7.71 -2.14 -11.69
C ILE A 4 8.20 -0.89 -10.96
N ARG A 5 8.54 0.18 -11.67
CA ARG A 5 8.91 1.46 -11.05
C ARG A 5 7.77 2.04 -10.20
N THR A 6 6.55 1.96 -10.69
CA THR A 6 5.36 2.41 -9.93
C THR A 6 5.17 1.56 -8.66
N LEU A 7 5.32 0.24 -8.76
CA LEU A 7 5.23 -0.64 -7.59
C LEU A 7 6.32 -0.36 -6.55
N LEU A 8 7.56 -0.10 -6.99
CA LEU A 8 8.66 0.26 -6.09
C LEU A 8 8.43 1.60 -5.38
N ARG A 9 7.91 2.61 -6.10
CA ARG A 9 7.53 3.90 -5.49
C ARG A 9 6.45 3.71 -4.44
N LEU A 10 5.43 2.90 -4.73
CA LEU A 10 4.35 2.62 -3.77
C LEU A 10 4.86 1.83 -2.56
N GLU A 11 5.75 0.85 -2.75
CA GLU A 11 6.35 0.13 -1.64
C GLU A 11 7.09 1.08 -0.67
N ASP A 12 7.89 2.00 -1.21
CA ASP A 12 8.58 3.01 -0.41
C ASP A 12 7.60 3.93 0.35
N LEU A 13 6.56 4.39 -0.34
CA LEU A 13 5.52 5.23 0.28
C LEU A 13 4.73 4.48 1.36
N PHE A 14 4.39 3.22 1.16
CA PHE A 14 3.74 2.40 2.18
C PHE A 14 4.64 2.20 3.40
N ALA A 15 5.93 1.96 3.20
CA ALA A 15 6.89 1.82 4.29
C ALA A 15 6.98 3.11 5.12
N LYS A 16 7.06 4.27 4.47
CA LYS A 16 7.02 5.58 5.13
C LYS A 16 5.72 5.79 5.90
N PHE A 17 4.60 5.53 5.26
CA PHE A 17 3.28 5.69 5.87
C PHE A 17 3.16 4.87 7.15
N LEU A 18 3.53 3.60 7.11
CA LEU A 18 3.47 2.71 8.27
C LEU A 18 4.43 3.16 9.38
N PHE A 19 5.63 3.58 9.03
CA PHE A 19 6.60 4.10 10.00
C PHE A 19 6.05 5.30 10.76
N PHE A 20 5.55 6.31 10.06
CA PHE A 20 5.05 7.54 10.68
C PHE A 20 3.74 7.32 11.44
N THR A 21 2.87 6.43 10.96
CA THR A 21 1.64 6.06 11.69
C THR A 21 1.95 5.39 13.02
N ALA A 22 3.03 4.62 13.11
CA ALA A 22 3.44 3.94 14.34
C ALA A 22 4.01 4.87 15.42
N GLN A 23 4.39 6.10 15.07
CA GLN A 23 4.87 7.09 16.02
C GLN A 23 3.72 7.68 16.83
N ASP A 24 4.06 8.41 17.92
CA ASP A 24 3.06 9.01 18.80
C ASP A 24 2.88 10.52 18.61
N HIS A 25 3.87 11.18 18.01
CA HIS A 25 3.83 12.62 17.86
C HIS A 25 2.88 13.08 16.74
N ARG A 26 2.14 14.15 16.99
CA ARG A 26 1.18 14.72 16.05
C ARG A 26 1.78 15.09 14.68
N LEU A 27 3.04 15.53 14.66
CA LEU A 27 3.74 15.88 13.41
C LEU A 27 4.13 14.63 12.59
N ASP A 28 4.40 13.52 13.26
CA ASP A 28 4.61 12.24 12.55
C ASP A 28 3.30 11.77 11.90
N HIS A 29 2.18 11.93 12.57
CA HIS A 29 0.87 11.64 11.99
C HIS A 29 0.50 12.60 10.86
N HIS A 30 0.91 13.87 10.94
CA HIS A 30 0.81 14.79 9.81
C HIS A 30 1.60 14.27 8.60
N THR A 31 2.84 13.84 8.82
CA THR A 31 3.69 13.25 7.77
C THR A 31 3.07 11.96 7.20
N ALA A 32 2.44 11.14 8.04
CA ALA A 32 1.69 9.97 7.58
C ALA A 32 0.56 10.36 6.62
N LEU A 33 -0.20 11.42 6.91
CA LEU A 33 -1.26 11.91 6.02
C LEU A 33 -0.70 12.47 4.71
N LEU A 34 0.41 13.22 4.75
CA LEU A 34 1.09 13.68 3.52
C LEU A 34 1.50 12.50 2.65
N THR A 35 2.07 11.46 3.25
CA THR A 35 2.46 10.23 2.56
C THR A 35 1.24 9.50 1.98
N LEU A 36 0.12 9.47 2.72
CA LEU A 36 -1.14 8.92 2.22
C LEU A 36 -1.62 9.64 0.95
N PHE A 37 -1.52 10.95 0.91
CA PHE A 37 -1.88 11.73 -0.27
C PHE A 37 -0.96 11.45 -1.47
N GLU A 38 0.33 11.24 -1.24
CA GLU A 38 1.27 10.81 -2.28
C GLU A 38 0.91 9.41 -2.81
N ILE A 39 0.53 8.47 -1.93
CA ILE A 39 0.07 7.13 -2.31
C ILE A 39 -1.16 7.24 -3.23
N ILE A 40 -2.14 8.05 -2.87
CA ILE A 40 -3.34 8.28 -3.67
C ILE A 40 -2.97 8.88 -5.04
N GLU A 41 -2.07 9.85 -5.07
CA GLU A 41 -1.63 10.51 -6.30
C GLU A 41 -0.94 9.53 -7.26
N VAL A 42 0.01 8.73 -6.76
CA VAL A 42 0.71 7.72 -7.57
C VAL A 42 -0.26 6.63 -8.02
N GLY A 43 -1.12 6.15 -7.12
CA GLY A 43 -2.05 5.06 -7.39
C GLY A 43 -3.20 5.44 -8.32
N SER A 44 -3.57 6.72 -8.38
CA SER A 44 -4.66 7.19 -9.25
C SER A 44 -4.32 7.18 -10.74
N ARG A 45 -3.03 7.17 -11.06
CA ARG A 45 -2.51 7.23 -12.44
C ARG A 45 -2.40 5.87 -13.13
N ALA A 46 -2.59 4.77 -12.41
CA ALA A 46 -2.41 3.43 -12.92
C ALA A 46 -3.62 2.54 -12.58
N ASP A 47 -3.89 1.56 -13.42
CA ASP A 47 -4.84 0.48 -13.09
C ASP A 47 -4.11 -0.63 -12.31
N LEU A 48 -3.74 -0.29 -11.08
CA LEU A 48 -2.94 -1.15 -10.21
C LEU A 48 -3.58 -2.51 -9.98
N LYS A 49 -4.89 -2.57 -9.82
CA LYS A 49 -5.60 -3.84 -9.58
C LYS A 49 -5.39 -4.79 -10.75
N SER A 50 -5.66 -4.35 -11.98
CA SER A 50 -5.46 -5.17 -13.17
C SER A 50 -4.01 -5.56 -13.37
N ASP A 51 -3.09 -4.61 -13.19
CA ASP A 51 -1.65 -4.87 -13.31
C ASP A 51 -1.16 -5.91 -12.30
N LEU A 52 -1.62 -5.83 -11.05
CA LEU A 52 -1.25 -6.79 -10.00
C LEU A 52 -1.88 -8.17 -10.24
N LEU A 53 -3.14 -8.23 -10.67
CA LEU A 53 -3.79 -9.50 -11.02
C LEU A 53 -3.03 -10.22 -12.14
N GLN A 54 -2.71 -9.52 -13.21
CA GLN A 54 -1.94 -10.07 -14.32
C GLN A 54 -0.55 -10.56 -13.88
N GLU A 55 0.15 -9.77 -13.08
CA GLU A 55 1.49 -10.12 -12.64
C GLU A 55 1.48 -11.32 -11.68
N LEU A 56 0.56 -11.38 -10.72
CA LEU A 56 0.42 -12.52 -9.82
C LEU A 56 0.04 -13.80 -10.56
N GLU A 57 -0.86 -13.73 -11.54
CA GLU A 57 -1.20 -14.89 -12.39
C GLU A 57 0.00 -15.37 -13.21
N ARG A 58 0.77 -14.44 -13.77
CA ARG A 58 1.99 -14.75 -14.51
C ARG A 58 3.03 -15.44 -13.59
N GLN A 59 3.24 -14.90 -12.40
CA GLN A 59 4.17 -15.48 -11.41
C GLN A 59 3.69 -16.85 -10.95
N ARG A 60 2.38 -17.03 -10.71
CA ARG A 60 1.80 -18.32 -10.36
C ARG A 60 2.06 -19.37 -11.43
N ALA A 61 1.77 -19.06 -12.69
CA ALA A 61 2.00 -19.97 -13.81
C ALA A 61 3.48 -20.35 -13.96
N SER A 62 4.36 -19.37 -13.82
CA SER A 62 5.81 -19.59 -13.89
C SER A 62 6.30 -20.50 -12.74
N LEU A 63 5.89 -20.24 -11.50
CA LEU A 63 6.30 -21.02 -10.34
C LEU A 63 5.71 -22.44 -10.35
N ALA A 64 4.47 -22.61 -10.80
CA ALA A 64 3.83 -23.92 -10.90
C ALA A 64 4.59 -24.92 -11.78
N GLN A 65 5.35 -24.43 -12.76
CA GLN A 65 6.18 -25.29 -13.64
C GLN A 65 7.32 -25.97 -12.89
N PHE A 66 7.72 -25.44 -11.74
CA PHE A 66 8.79 -26.02 -10.94
C PHE A 66 8.32 -27.10 -9.96
N ARG A 67 7.02 -27.42 -9.95
CA ARG A 67 6.50 -28.54 -9.16
C ARG A 67 7.15 -29.86 -9.58
N GLY A 68 7.72 -30.57 -8.60
CA GLY A 68 8.41 -31.81 -8.85
C GLY A 68 9.85 -31.69 -9.38
N HIS A 69 10.36 -30.46 -9.53
CA HIS A 69 11.74 -30.25 -9.94
C HIS A 69 12.72 -30.56 -8.79
N PRO A 70 13.77 -31.39 -8.99
CA PRO A 70 14.61 -31.88 -7.89
C PRO A 70 15.48 -30.81 -7.23
N GLY A 71 15.65 -29.63 -7.85
CA GLY A 71 16.45 -28.52 -7.32
C GLY A 71 15.62 -27.42 -6.63
N VAL A 72 14.34 -27.67 -6.33
CA VAL A 72 13.44 -26.65 -5.78
C VAL A 72 12.93 -27.07 -4.42
N ASP A 73 13.02 -26.16 -3.43
CA ASP A 73 12.37 -26.35 -2.13
C ASP A 73 10.85 -26.39 -2.29
N ARG A 74 10.29 -27.59 -2.14
CA ARG A 74 8.86 -27.85 -2.32
C ARG A 74 8.00 -27.06 -1.35
N ASN A 75 8.42 -26.93 -0.08
CA ASN A 75 7.63 -26.24 0.94
C ASN A 75 7.58 -24.74 0.62
N MET A 76 8.72 -24.15 0.30
CA MET A 76 8.81 -22.73 -0.08
C MET A 76 7.99 -22.43 -1.34
N LEU A 77 8.02 -23.33 -2.33
CA LEU A 77 7.24 -23.19 -3.55
C LEU A 77 5.72 -23.20 -3.27
N GLU A 78 5.24 -24.19 -2.52
CA GLU A 78 3.80 -24.32 -2.20
C GLU A 78 3.32 -23.18 -1.30
N ASP A 79 4.11 -22.72 -0.33
CA ASP A 79 3.81 -21.55 0.50
C ASP A 79 3.68 -20.28 -0.34
N THR A 80 4.58 -20.11 -1.31
CA THR A 80 4.53 -18.95 -2.23
C THR A 80 3.29 -19.01 -3.13
N LEU A 81 2.99 -20.18 -3.69
CA LEU A 81 1.77 -20.37 -4.51
C LEU A 81 0.50 -20.11 -3.70
N THR A 82 0.44 -20.57 -2.46
CA THR A 82 -0.68 -20.31 -1.54
C THR A 82 -0.83 -18.81 -1.26
N SER A 83 0.28 -18.10 -1.05
CA SER A 83 0.27 -16.64 -0.86
C SER A 83 -0.23 -15.91 -2.10
N ILE A 84 0.14 -16.36 -3.29
CA ILE A 84 -0.36 -15.80 -4.55
C ILE A 84 -1.87 -16.02 -4.69
N ASP A 85 -2.36 -17.23 -4.43
CA ASP A 85 -3.79 -17.53 -4.51
C ASP A 85 -4.61 -16.70 -3.53
N SER A 86 -4.11 -16.52 -2.30
CA SER A 86 -4.72 -15.63 -1.31
C SER A 86 -4.74 -14.17 -1.79
N GLY A 87 -3.63 -13.69 -2.33
CA GLY A 87 -3.51 -12.34 -2.89
C GLY A 87 -4.49 -12.10 -4.04
N LEU A 88 -4.61 -13.03 -4.96
CA LEU A 88 -5.59 -12.97 -6.08
C LEU A 88 -7.02 -12.90 -5.57
N THR A 89 -7.38 -13.72 -4.58
CA THR A 89 -8.71 -13.73 -3.97
C THR A 89 -9.02 -12.38 -3.33
N GLN A 90 -8.10 -11.83 -2.54
CA GLN A 90 -8.27 -10.54 -1.88
C GLN A 90 -8.38 -9.38 -2.88
N LEU A 91 -7.54 -9.37 -3.93
CA LEU A 91 -7.61 -8.36 -4.98
C LEU A 91 -8.94 -8.38 -5.73
N ASN A 92 -9.47 -9.57 -6.02
CA ASN A 92 -10.76 -9.70 -6.71
C ASN A 92 -11.91 -9.14 -5.86
N GLN A 93 -11.81 -9.22 -4.55
CA GLN A 93 -12.80 -8.64 -3.62
C GLN A 93 -12.69 -7.12 -3.47
N CYS A 94 -11.55 -6.52 -3.82
CA CYS A 94 -11.37 -5.07 -3.79
C CYS A 94 -12.16 -4.39 -4.90
N SER A 95 -12.88 -3.33 -4.54
CA SER A 95 -13.58 -2.48 -5.50
C SER A 95 -12.80 -1.18 -5.72
N GLY A 96 -12.75 -0.74 -6.97
CA GLY A 96 -12.26 0.58 -7.32
C GLY A 96 -10.74 0.72 -7.40
N ARG A 97 -10.31 1.97 -7.55
CA ARG A 97 -8.90 2.38 -7.64
C ARG A 97 -8.34 2.64 -6.24
N LEU A 98 -7.03 2.59 -6.12
CA LEU A 98 -6.32 2.90 -4.86
C LEU A 98 -6.73 4.27 -4.32
N GLY A 99 -7.20 4.30 -3.08
CA GLY A 99 -7.62 5.55 -2.41
C GLY A 99 -8.95 6.14 -2.87
N TYR A 100 -9.67 5.48 -3.79
CA TYR A 100 -10.95 5.99 -4.29
C TYR A 100 -11.98 6.22 -3.18
N HIS A 101 -12.02 5.35 -2.17
CA HIS A 101 -12.92 5.46 -1.00
C HIS A 101 -12.68 6.72 -0.15
N LEU A 102 -11.52 7.37 -0.29
CA LEU A 102 -11.18 8.60 0.45
C LEU A 102 -11.62 9.88 -0.25
N ARG A 103 -12.10 9.80 -1.50
CA ARG A 103 -12.51 11.00 -2.27
C ARG A 103 -13.67 11.74 -1.63
N ASP A 104 -14.56 11.03 -0.95
CA ASP A 104 -15.72 11.59 -0.27
C ASP A 104 -15.43 11.92 1.21
N ASN A 105 -14.21 11.71 1.67
CA ASN A 105 -13.79 12.11 3.01
C ASN A 105 -13.42 13.59 3.01
N GLU A 106 -14.38 14.45 3.38
CA GLU A 106 -14.20 15.90 3.40
C GLU A 106 -13.04 16.34 4.29
N PHE A 107 -12.88 15.71 5.46
CA PHE A 107 -11.79 16.01 6.39
C PHE A 107 -10.42 15.85 5.72
N LEU A 108 -10.17 14.71 5.09
CA LEU A 108 -8.90 14.43 4.40
C LEU A 108 -8.73 15.30 3.15
N MET A 109 -9.79 15.53 2.39
CA MET A 109 -9.71 16.32 1.16
C MET A 109 -9.43 17.80 1.43
N ILE A 110 -9.96 18.36 2.50
CA ILE A 110 -9.63 19.73 2.95
C ILE A 110 -8.16 19.82 3.34
N ILE A 111 -7.65 18.90 4.14
CA ILE A 111 -6.22 18.84 4.52
C ILE A 111 -5.35 18.74 3.26
N ARG A 112 -5.68 17.83 2.36
CA ARG A 112 -4.93 17.64 1.10
C ARG A 112 -4.85 18.92 0.28
N SER A 113 -5.94 19.63 0.14
CA SER A 113 -5.97 20.89 -0.64
C SER A 113 -5.11 21.99 0.00
N ARG A 114 -5.01 22.02 1.31
CA ARG A 114 -4.25 23.02 2.06
C ARG A 114 -2.75 22.69 2.19
N CYS A 115 -2.37 21.42 2.11
CA CYS A 115 -0.96 21.00 2.19
C CYS A 115 -0.09 21.56 1.05
N THR A 116 -0.69 21.94 -0.06
CA THR A 116 0.01 22.58 -1.20
C THR A 116 0.27 24.06 -1.01
N ILE A 117 -0.35 24.68 0.01
CA ILE A 117 -0.21 26.11 0.33
C ILE A 117 0.81 26.24 1.47
N PRO A 118 1.88 27.02 1.33
CA PRO A 118 2.83 27.25 2.43
C PRO A 118 2.11 27.78 3.69
N GLY A 119 2.26 27.06 4.81
CA GLY A 119 1.60 27.38 6.06
C GLY A 119 0.07 27.17 6.08
N GLY A 120 -0.51 26.59 5.03
CA GLY A 120 -1.95 26.44 4.87
C GLY A 120 -2.64 25.45 5.82
N VAL A 121 -1.86 24.68 6.60
CA VAL A 121 -2.39 23.74 7.62
C VAL A 121 -2.24 24.26 9.04
N CYS A 122 -1.99 25.55 9.24
CA CYS A 122 -1.93 26.16 10.57
C CYS A 122 -3.31 26.14 11.24
N GLU A 123 -3.31 26.33 12.57
CA GLU A 123 -4.52 26.28 13.39
C GLU A 123 -5.61 27.26 12.91
N PHE A 124 -5.19 28.43 12.50
CA PHE A 124 -6.09 29.47 12.01
C PHE A 124 -6.87 29.02 10.74
N ASP A 125 -6.18 28.35 9.81
CA ASP A 125 -6.78 27.91 8.55
C ASP A 125 -7.57 26.60 8.67
N LEU A 126 -7.11 25.69 9.57
CA LEU A 126 -7.70 24.37 9.77
C LEU A 126 -7.93 24.04 11.25
N PRO A 127 -8.87 24.71 11.92
CA PRO A 127 -9.13 24.44 13.34
C PRO A 127 -9.63 23.02 13.62
N GLY A 128 -10.37 22.43 12.70
CA GLY A 128 -10.81 21.02 12.79
C GLY A 128 -9.67 20.02 12.76
N TYR A 129 -8.68 20.28 11.91
CA TYR A 129 -7.47 19.47 11.83
C TYR A 129 -6.64 19.57 13.14
N HIS A 130 -6.50 20.78 13.67
CA HIS A 130 -5.82 21.01 14.96
C HIS A 130 -6.48 20.26 16.10
N ARG A 131 -7.82 20.27 16.16
CA ARG A 131 -8.56 19.47 17.14
C ARG A 131 -8.28 17.99 17.01
N TRP A 132 -8.22 17.47 15.79
CA TRP A 132 -7.86 16.08 15.55
C TRP A 132 -6.43 15.78 16.02
N GLN A 133 -5.48 16.67 15.70
CA GLN A 133 -4.08 16.55 16.15
C GLN A 133 -3.92 16.59 17.67
N SER A 134 -4.86 17.22 18.38
CA SER A 134 -4.87 17.30 19.86
C SER A 134 -5.44 16.05 20.53
N ARG A 135 -6.03 15.14 19.77
CA ARG A 135 -6.50 13.84 20.30
C ARG A 135 -5.31 12.97 20.70
N SER A 136 -5.57 11.90 21.45
CA SER A 136 -4.52 10.94 21.80
C SER A 136 -3.88 10.32 20.55
N ALA A 137 -2.61 9.91 20.64
CA ALA A 137 -1.92 9.21 19.58
C ALA A 137 -2.68 7.95 19.15
N GLN A 138 -3.24 7.22 20.10
CA GLN A 138 -4.03 6.03 19.84
C GLN A 138 -5.30 6.35 19.02
N ALA A 139 -6.01 7.43 19.37
CA ALA A 139 -7.21 7.83 18.65
C ALA A 139 -6.89 8.27 17.21
N ARG A 140 -5.82 9.05 17.00
CA ARG A 140 -5.35 9.43 15.67
C ARG A 140 -4.95 8.21 14.83
N ARG A 141 -4.23 7.28 15.45
CA ARG A 141 -3.78 6.05 14.78
C ARG A 141 -4.97 5.19 14.36
N ALA A 142 -5.99 5.07 15.20
CA ALA A 142 -7.21 4.34 14.86
C ALA A 142 -7.91 4.92 13.62
N ASP A 143 -7.99 6.24 13.51
CA ASP A 143 -8.54 6.92 12.33
C ASP A 143 -7.69 6.66 11.08
N ILE A 144 -6.37 6.81 11.18
CA ILE A 144 -5.43 6.57 10.07
C ILE A 144 -5.53 5.12 9.59
N ASP A 145 -5.57 4.16 10.51
CA ASP A 145 -5.71 2.74 10.18
C ASP A 145 -7.04 2.45 9.46
N ALA A 146 -8.13 3.07 9.90
CA ALA A 146 -9.44 2.93 9.26
C ALA A 146 -9.42 3.50 7.83
N TRP A 147 -8.78 4.63 7.59
CA TRP A 147 -8.64 5.21 6.25
C TRP A 147 -7.78 4.36 5.33
N PHE A 148 -6.78 3.69 5.86
CA PHE A 148 -5.88 2.83 5.10
C PHE A 148 -6.42 1.42 4.85
N GLU A 149 -7.29 0.90 5.70
CA GLU A 149 -7.74 -0.50 5.67
C GLU A 149 -8.21 -0.98 4.29
N PRO A 150 -9.04 -0.22 3.51
CA PRO A 150 -9.44 -0.65 2.18
C PRO A 150 -8.30 -0.77 1.16
N MET A 151 -7.15 -0.17 1.42
CA MET A 151 -5.96 -0.23 0.55
C MET A 151 -5.01 -1.39 0.90
N ARG A 152 -5.19 -2.04 2.05
CA ARG A 152 -4.30 -3.12 2.50
C ARG A 152 -4.13 -4.26 1.50
N PRO A 153 -5.18 -4.77 0.86
CA PRO A 153 -5.02 -5.85 -0.11
C PRO A 153 -4.11 -5.46 -1.27
N LEU A 154 -4.21 -4.23 -1.77
CA LEU A 154 -3.33 -3.71 -2.82
C LEU A 154 -1.88 -3.58 -2.31
N ALA A 155 -1.69 -3.04 -1.12
CA ALA A 155 -0.36 -2.91 -0.51
C ALA A 155 0.32 -4.28 -0.32
N ARG A 156 -0.41 -5.27 0.18
CA ARG A 156 0.08 -6.64 0.35
C ARG A 156 0.42 -7.32 -0.98
N ALA A 157 -0.41 -7.10 -2.01
CA ALA A 157 -0.14 -7.64 -3.34
C ALA A 157 1.12 -7.02 -3.97
N ILE A 158 1.34 -5.73 -3.80
CA ILE A 158 2.56 -5.04 -4.24
C ILE A 158 3.79 -5.64 -3.56
N GLU A 159 3.74 -5.79 -2.24
CA GLU A 159 4.83 -6.40 -1.46
C GLU A 159 5.12 -7.82 -1.94
N LEU A 160 4.09 -8.64 -2.14
CA LEU A 160 4.21 -10.01 -2.61
C LEU A 160 4.84 -10.10 -4.00
N VAL A 161 4.36 -9.30 -4.96
CA VAL A 161 4.90 -9.26 -6.32
C VAL A 161 6.38 -8.90 -6.30
N LEU A 162 6.76 -7.85 -5.57
CA LEU A 162 8.15 -7.40 -5.49
C LEU A 162 9.04 -8.40 -4.76
N LYS A 163 8.55 -9.04 -3.71
CA LYS A 163 9.25 -10.11 -2.99
C LYS A 163 9.57 -11.27 -3.94
N ILE A 164 8.59 -11.76 -4.69
CA ILE A 164 8.79 -12.85 -5.65
C ILE A 164 9.81 -12.45 -6.73
N LEU A 165 9.73 -11.22 -7.25
CA LEU A 165 10.68 -10.73 -8.26
C LEU A 165 12.13 -10.69 -7.72
N ARG A 166 12.33 -10.32 -6.45
CA ARG A 166 13.65 -10.28 -5.81
C ARG A 166 14.21 -11.68 -5.55
N HIS A 167 13.36 -12.63 -5.16
CA HIS A 167 13.77 -13.97 -4.74
C HIS A 167 13.61 -15.04 -5.83
N SER A 168 13.14 -14.67 -7.02
CA SER A 168 13.01 -15.62 -8.14
C SER A 168 14.35 -16.26 -8.54
N GLY A 169 15.48 -15.60 -8.25
CA GLY A 169 16.81 -16.15 -8.41
C GLY A 169 17.23 -17.13 -7.31
N GLU A 170 16.68 -17.01 -6.10
CA GLU A 170 17.04 -17.87 -4.94
C GLU A 170 16.30 -19.22 -4.96
N ILE A 171 15.09 -19.25 -5.53
CA ILE A 171 14.30 -20.48 -5.70
C ILE A 171 14.98 -21.44 -6.70
N LEU A 172 15.86 -20.91 -7.54
CA LEU A 172 16.56 -21.67 -8.59
C LEU A 172 17.98 -22.11 -8.18
N THR A 173 18.43 -21.77 -6.99
CA THR A 173 19.78 -22.08 -6.47
C THR A 173 19.67 -22.92 -5.20
N VAL A 174 19.55 -24.22 -5.36
CA VAL A 174 19.87 -25.21 -4.33
C VAL A 174 20.98 -26.12 -4.84
#